data_1ad17312a964ac561b4e803ac54996d5
#
_entry.id   1ad17312a964ac561b4e803ac54996d5
#
_cell.length_a   1.000
_cell.length_b   1.000
_cell.length_c   1.000
_cell.angle_alpha   90.00
_cell.angle_beta   90.00
_cell.angle_gamma   90.00
#
_symmetry.space_group_name_H-M   'P 1'
#
loop_
_entity.id
_entity.type
_entity.pdbx_description
1 polymer ?
#
loop_
_entity_poly.entity_id
_entity_poly.type
_entity_poly.pdbx_seq_one_letter_code
_entity_poly.pdbx_strand_id
1 'polypeptide(L)'
;WDTPEKYATNLRAYYRMISGIDNVMNRVIQHLDKVGVADNTIIIFSGDNGYYEGQRGFAGKWSHYEESLRVPLIIYDPRAAKKQRGKVAGQMALNTDIAPTILSYAGAKVPGHYQGRSLQPIVNGNSPNDWRKDTFCEHLMENATIPKWEGVRGRRYVYARYFQQEPPYEYLHDLRKDPDQLQNLVDDSAHAKILKRLRKRCNTLRDEYGGEYDPSRVANYKKEQNRKRAEAQARRKAAQLKKQQKQTQ
;
A
#
# COMPACT_ATOMS: atom_id res chain seq x y z
N TRP A 1 13.48 16.86 12.91
CA TRP A 1 12.56 16.27 13.93
C TRP A 1 13.12 16.35 15.35
N ASP A 2 14.39 16.70 15.53
CA ASP A 2 15.12 16.68 16.81
C ASP A 2 14.90 17.90 17.71
N THR A 3 14.25 18.95 17.20
CA THR A 3 13.82 20.10 18.00
C THR A 3 12.35 20.46 17.72
N PRO A 4 11.64 21.11 18.67
CA PRO A 4 10.26 21.56 18.46
C PRO A 4 10.09 22.45 17.23
N GLU A 5 11.07 23.32 16.93
CA GLU A 5 11.03 24.24 15.79
C GLU A 5 11.14 23.49 14.47
N LYS A 6 12.06 22.51 14.38
CA LYS A 6 12.23 21.66 13.19
C LYS A 6 10.99 20.79 12.98
N TYR A 7 10.46 20.20 14.06
CA TYR A 7 9.21 19.42 14.02
C TYR A 7 8.05 20.27 13.47
N ALA A 8 7.83 21.45 14.04
CA ALA A 8 6.76 22.36 13.63
C ALA A 8 6.93 22.82 12.17
N THR A 9 8.18 23.03 11.73
CA THR A 9 8.48 23.42 10.34
C THR A 9 8.15 22.31 9.35
N ASN A 10 8.57 21.08 9.64
CA ASN A 10 8.28 19.91 8.81
C ASN A 10 6.77 19.63 8.76
N LEU A 11 6.09 19.68 9.90
CA LEU A 11 4.65 19.44 9.96
C LEU A 11 3.85 20.48 9.18
N ARG A 12 4.22 21.77 9.29
CA ARG A 12 3.62 22.84 8.47
C ARG A 12 3.86 22.63 6.97
N ALA A 13 5.06 22.19 6.59
CA ALA A 13 5.36 21.87 5.19
C ALA A 13 4.50 20.72 4.67
N TYR A 14 4.33 19.68 5.48
CA TYR A 14 3.47 18.53 5.15
C TYR A 14 2.01 18.93 4.94
N TYR A 15 1.42 19.72 5.86
CA TYR A 15 0.05 20.22 5.69
C TYR A 15 -0.12 21.15 4.49
N ARG A 16 0.89 21.96 4.17
CA ARG A 16 0.89 22.79 2.95
C ARG A 16 0.87 21.93 1.68
N MET A 17 1.61 20.80 1.67
CA MET A 17 1.55 19.85 0.55
C MET A 17 0.17 19.25 0.40
N ILE A 18 -0.50 18.85 1.51
CA ILE A 18 -1.89 18.36 1.49
C ILE A 18 -2.83 19.42 0.88
N SER A 19 -2.74 20.67 1.33
CA SER A 19 -3.52 21.77 0.74
C SER A 19 -3.21 22.00 -0.74
N GLY A 20 -1.95 21.80 -1.14
CA GLY A 20 -1.53 21.85 -2.55
C GLY A 20 -2.18 20.74 -3.39
N ILE A 21 -2.26 19.52 -2.86
CA ILE A 21 -2.94 18.38 -3.50
C ILE A 21 -4.43 18.69 -3.65
N ASP A 22 -5.09 19.23 -2.62
CA ASP A 22 -6.51 19.60 -2.66
C ASP A 22 -6.79 20.62 -3.77
N ASN A 23 -5.94 21.65 -3.90
CA ASN A 23 -6.03 22.61 -4.99
C ASN A 23 -5.87 21.96 -6.38
N VAL A 24 -4.97 20.99 -6.53
CA VAL A 24 -4.81 20.24 -7.78
C VAL A 24 -6.07 19.43 -8.10
N MET A 25 -6.63 18.73 -7.11
CA MET A 25 -7.87 17.97 -7.28
C MET A 25 -9.04 18.86 -7.69
N ASN A 26 -9.19 20.03 -7.06
CA ASN A 26 -10.20 21.00 -7.44
C ASN A 26 -10.06 21.45 -8.90
N ARG A 27 -8.84 21.76 -9.35
CA ARG A 27 -8.58 22.13 -10.75
C ARG A 27 -8.92 21.00 -11.73
N VAL A 28 -8.64 19.75 -11.38
CA VAL A 28 -9.02 18.58 -12.19
C VAL A 28 -10.54 18.48 -12.32
N ILE A 29 -11.26 18.56 -11.19
CA ILE A 29 -12.74 18.51 -11.17
C ILE A 29 -13.34 19.63 -12.02
N GLN A 30 -12.90 20.88 -11.82
CA GLN A 30 -13.38 22.02 -12.63
C GLN A 30 -13.09 21.86 -14.13
N HIS A 31 -11.94 21.24 -14.47
CA HIS A 31 -11.63 20.98 -15.87
C HIS A 31 -12.57 19.92 -16.48
N LEU A 32 -12.86 18.85 -15.75
CA LEU A 32 -13.81 17.82 -16.20
C LEU A 32 -15.19 18.39 -16.45
N ASP A 33 -15.67 19.28 -15.57
CA ASP A 33 -16.93 20.00 -15.73
C ASP A 33 -16.90 20.88 -16.99
N LYS A 34 -15.81 21.67 -17.14
CA LYS A 34 -15.64 22.58 -18.28
C LYS A 34 -15.66 21.86 -19.64
N VAL A 35 -15.07 20.67 -19.72
CA VAL A 35 -15.02 19.89 -20.96
C VAL A 35 -16.23 18.97 -21.14
N GLY A 36 -17.16 18.97 -20.18
CA GLY A 36 -18.44 18.22 -20.26
C GLY A 36 -18.33 16.71 -20.10
N VAL A 37 -17.30 16.21 -19.39
CA VAL A 37 -17.09 14.77 -19.18
C VAL A 37 -17.21 14.34 -17.71
N ALA A 38 -17.51 15.26 -16.80
CA ALA A 38 -17.55 14.99 -15.36
C ALA A 38 -18.55 13.86 -15.00
N ASP A 39 -19.72 13.83 -15.65
CA ASP A 39 -20.76 12.83 -15.40
C ASP A 39 -20.37 11.40 -15.86
N ASN A 40 -19.31 11.28 -16.62
CA ASN A 40 -18.78 10.00 -17.11
C ASN A 40 -17.33 9.74 -16.71
N THR A 41 -16.83 10.46 -15.72
CA THR A 41 -15.45 10.29 -15.22
C THR A 41 -15.45 9.79 -13.78
N ILE A 42 -14.84 8.61 -13.56
CA ILE A 42 -14.61 8.07 -12.22
C ILE A 42 -13.30 8.63 -11.69
N ILE A 43 -13.31 9.10 -10.45
CA ILE A 43 -12.11 9.61 -9.78
C ILE A 43 -11.73 8.65 -8.65
N ILE A 44 -10.49 8.17 -8.68
CA ILE A 44 -9.89 7.36 -7.60
C ILE A 44 -8.73 8.15 -7.03
N PHE A 45 -8.83 8.50 -5.75
CA PHE A 45 -7.77 9.16 -5.00
C PHE A 45 -7.24 8.22 -3.93
N SER A 46 -5.92 8.01 -3.88
CA SER A 46 -5.27 7.16 -2.87
C SER A 46 -3.84 7.62 -2.62
N GLY A 47 -3.31 7.27 -1.44
CA GLY A 47 -1.87 7.27 -1.19
C GLY A 47 -1.24 5.93 -1.57
N ASP A 48 0.07 5.91 -1.77
CA ASP A 48 0.86 4.69 -2.02
C ASP A 48 1.24 3.98 -0.71
N ASN A 49 1.53 4.75 0.33
CA ASN A 49 1.85 4.31 1.68
C ASN A 49 1.54 5.39 2.71
N GLY A 50 1.49 5.01 3.97
CA GLY A 50 1.46 5.94 5.09
C GLY A 50 2.81 6.56 5.39
N TYR A 51 2.88 7.45 6.37
CA TYR A 51 4.11 8.13 6.75
C TYR A 51 4.08 8.54 8.22
N TYR A 52 5.22 8.41 8.91
CA TYR A 52 5.40 8.90 10.28
C TYR A 52 5.78 10.37 10.27
N GLU A 53 4.99 11.15 10.96
CA GLU A 53 5.24 12.58 11.20
C GLU A 53 5.73 12.83 12.64
N GLY A 54 6.64 11.97 13.13
CA GLY A 54 7.19 12.03 14.48
C GLY A 54 6.52 11.08 15.49
N GLN A 55 5.44 10.39 15.10
CA GLN A 55 4.83 9.37 15.99
C GLN A 55 5.87 8.32 16.33
N ARG A 56 5.92 7.89 17.58
CA ARG A 56 6.89 6.91 18.12
C ARG A 56 8.37 7.33 17.96
N GLY A 57 8.65 8.61 17.71
CA GLY A 57 9.98 9.11 17.38
C GLY A 57 10.43 8.73 15.96
N PHE A 58 9.53 8.21 15.11
CA PHE A 58 9.85 7.82 13.74
C PHE A 58 9.54 8.93 12.74
N ALA A 59 10.33 8.92 11.65
CA ALA A 59 10.04 9.61 10.41
C ALA A 59 10.16 8.59 9.27
N GLY A 60 9.32 8.73 8.21
CA GLY A 60 9.33 7.79 7.09
C GLY A 60 8.24 6.72 7.18
N LYS A 61 8.56 5.49 6.83
CA LYS A 61 7.57 4.42 6.62
C LYS A 61 8.23 3.03 6.74
N TRP A 62 7.49 1.98 6.33
CA TRP A 62 7.95 0.59 6.15
C TRP A 62 7.91 -0.30 7.40
N SER A 63 7.20 0.11 8.43
CA SER A 63 6.91 -0.74 9.59
C SER A 63 5.47 -1.26 9.58
N HIS A 64 5.12 -2.08 10.57
CA HIS A 64 3.82 -2.73 10.71
C HIS A 64 2.74 -1.86 11.36
N TYR A 65 3.04 -0.63 11.74
CA TYR A 65 2.10 0.27 12.40
C TYR A 65 1.13 0.94 11.41
N GLU A 66 -0.05 1.32 11.90
CA GLU A 66 -1.11 1.94 11.08
C GLU A 66 -0.63 3.20 10.35
N GLU A 67 0.25 4.00 10.95
CA GLU A 67 0.82 5.20 10.33
C GLU A 67 1.60 4.88 9.04
N SER A 68 2.20 3.72 8.98
CA SER A 68 2.94 3.27 7.78
C SER A 68 2.06 2.52 6.78
N LEU A 69 1.06 1.75 7.26
CA LEU A 69 0.25 0.86 6.43
C LEU A 69 -0.99 1.54 5.87
N ARG A 70 -1.59 2.49 6.62
CA ARG A 70 -2.89 3.02 6.30
C ARG A 70 -2.79 4.26 5.41
N VAL A 71 -3.62 4.29 4.37
CA VAL A 71 -3.71 5.39 3.40
C VAL A 71 -5.15 5.81 3.18
N PRO A 72 -5.42 7.05 2.76
CA PRO A 72 -6.72 7.44 2.29
C PRO A 72 -7.05 6.69 1.00
N LEU A 73 -8.33 6.33 0.81
CA LEU A 73 -8.85 5.84 -0.44
C LEU A 73 -10.25 6.43 -0.65
N ILE A 74 -10.43 7.17 -1.73
CA ILE A 74 -11.69 7.76 -2.13
C ILE A 74 -11.99 7.30 -3.56
N ILE A 75 -13.20 6.77 -3.78
CA ILE A 75 -13.70 6.44 -5.12
C ILE A 75 -14.99 7.23 -5.34
N TYR A 76 -14.94 8.13 -6.31
CA TYR A 76 -16.10 8.88 -6.76
C TYR A 76 -16.56 8.34 -8.12
N ASP A 77 -17.78 7.81 -8.16
CA ASP A 77 -18.48 7.41 -9.39
C ASP A 77 -19.73 8.29 -9.55
N PRO A 78 -19.77 9.21 -10.51
CA PRO A 78 -20.93 10.09 -10.72
C PRO A 78 -22.19 9.32 -11.12
N ARG A 79 -22.08 8.08 -11.58
CA ARG A 79 -23.20 7.22 -11.98
C ARG A 79 -23.77 6.42 -10.80
N ALA A 80 -23.05 6.38 -9.67
CA ALA A 80 -23.53 5.71 -8.47
C ALA A 80 -24.83 6.36 -7.95
N ALA A 81 -25.76 5.53 -7.48
CA ALA A 81 -27.02 6.00 -6.92
C ALA A 81 -26.77 7.04 -5.80
N LYS A 82 -27.58 8.12 -5.76
CA LYS A 82 -27.42 9.22 -4.78
C LYS A 82 -27.29 8.71 -3.34
N LYS A 83 -28.03 7.66 -2.97
CA LYS A 83 -27.97 7.02 -1.64
C LYS A 83 -26.62 6.37 -1.30
N GLN A 84 -25.76 6.15 -2.27
CA GLN A 84 -24.42 5.57 -2.08
C GLN A 84 -23.31 6.62 -2.01
N ARG A 85 -23.56 7.85 -2.38
CA ARG A 85 -22.59 8.94 -2.38
C ARG A 85 -22.32 9.44 -0.95
N GLY A 86 -21.09 9.92 -0.69
CA GLY A 86 -20.69 10.46 0.60
C GLY A 86 -20.65 9.45 1.75
N LYS A 87 -20.61 8.15 1.46
CA LYS A 87 -20.56 7.10 2.48
C LYS A 87 -19.15 6.62 2.75
N VAL A 88 -18.92 6.25 4.01
CA VAL A 88 -17.71 5.54 4.43
C VAL A 88 -17.99 4.04 4.42
N ALA A 89 -17.20 3.30 3.66
CA ALA A 89 -17.27 1.84 3.60
C ALA A 89 -16.35 1.23 4.66
N GLY A 90 -16.86 0.31 5.48
CA GLY A 90 -16.08 -0.38 6.52
C GLY A 90 -15.32 -1.61 6.05
N GLN A 91 -15.34 -1.92 4.75
CA GLN A 91 -14.62 -3.04 4.16
C GLN A 91 -13.12 -2.73 4.07
N MET A 92 -12.29 -3.76 4.25
CA MET A 92 -10.85 -3.62 4.07
C MET A 92 -10.52 -3.47 2.59
N ALA A 93 -9.96 -2.33 2.21
CA ALA A 93 -9.46 -2.04 0.87
C ALA A 93 -7.93 -2.03 0.86
N LEU A 94 -7.34 -2.43 -0.25
CA LEU A 94 -5.89 -2.50 -0.44
C LEU A 94 -5.50 -1.75 -1.72
N ASN A 95 -4.27 -1.25 -1.81
CA ASN A 95 -3.76 -0.65 -3.04
C ASN A 95 -3.78 -1.63 -4.22
N THR A 96 -3.62 -2.93 -3.96
CA THR A 96 -3.76 -3.98 -4.98
C THR A 96 -5.17 -4.10 -5.55
N ASP A 97 -6.19 -3.54 -4.91
CA ASP A 97 -7.57 -3.53 -5.41
C ASP A 97 -7.82 -2.46 -6.48
N ILE A 98 -6.95 -1.46 -6.59
CA ILE A 98 -7.15 -0.32 -7.49
C ILE A 98 -7.17 -0.80 -8.94
N ALA A 99 -6.19 -1.59 -9.36
CA ALA A 99 -6.10 -2.08 -10.74
C ALA A 99 -7.31 -2.95 -11.14
N PRO A 100 -7.74 -3.98 -10.37
CA PRO A 100 -8.95 -4.72 -10.70
C PRO A 100 -10.22 -3.86 -10.65
N THR A 101 -10.25 -2.80 -9.82
CA THR A 101 -11.37 -1.85 -9.79
C THR A 101 -11.45 -1.05 -11.09
N ILE A 102 -10.33 -0.53 -11.58
CA ILE A 102 -10.25 0.19 -12.85
C ILE A 102 -10.70 -0.72 -14.00
N LEU A 103 -10.20 -1.95 -14.07
CA LEU A 103 -10.58 -2.92 -15.10
C LEU A 103 -12.09 -3.22 -15.06
N SER A 104 -12.66 -3.40 -13.85
CA SER A 104 -14.10 -3.65 -13.70
C SER A 104 -14.93 -2.47 -14.19
N TYR A 105 -14.53 -1.24 -13.90
CA TYR A 105 -15.21 -0.04 -14.40
C TYR A 105 -15.09 0.13 -15.91
N ALA A 106 -14.00 -0.31 -16.51
CA ALA A 106 -13.78 -0.33 -17.95
C ALA A 106 -14.48 -1.49 -18.66
N GLY A 107 -15.19 -2.38 -17.94
CA GLY A 107 -15.80 -3.59 -18.51
C GLY A 107 -14.78 -4.64 -18.98
N ALA A 108 -13.54 -4.52 -18.57
CA ALA A 108 -12.47 -5.42 -18.93
C ALA A 108 -12.35 -6.60 -17.94
N LYS A 109 -11.93 -7.76 -18.46
CA LYS A 109 -11.71 -8.93 -17.61
C LYS A 109 -10.50 -8.70 -16.69
N VAL A 110 -10.69 -8.92 -15.39
CA VAL A 110 -9.59 -8.94 -14.41
C VAL A 110 -8.78 -10.23 -14.59
N PRO A 111 -7.45 -10.14 -14.82
CA PRO A 111 -6.61 -11.32 -14.94
C PRO A 111 -6.57 -12.15 -13.65
N GLY A 112 -6.59 -13.47 -13.78
CA GLY A 112 -6.68 -14.38 -12.62
C GLY A 112 -5.47 -14.38 -11.68
N HIS A 113 -4.33 -13.81 -12.10
CA HIS A 113 -3.15 -13.66 -11.25
C HIS A 113 -3.16 -12.41 -10.36
N TYR A 114 -4.18 -11.55 -10.48
CA TYR A 114 -4.32 -10.39 -9.62
C TYR A 114 -4.76 -10.82 -8.22
N GLN A 115 -4.03 -10.39 -7.20
CA GLN A 115 -4.33 -10.67 -5.78
C GLN A 115 -5.39 -9.73 -5.21
N GLY A 116 -5.55 -8.55 -5.82
CA GLY A 116 -6.59 -7.57 -5.45
C GLY A 116 -7.97 -7.97 -5.96
N ARG A 117 -8.99 -7.33 -5.40
CA ARG A 117 -10.41 -7.53 -5.75
C ARG A 117 -11.04 -6.19 -6.11
N SER A 118 -11.93 -6.16 -7.10
CA SER A 118 -12.64 -4.94 -7.47
C SER A 118 -13.46 -4.37 -6.31
N LEU A 119 -13.29 -3.07 -6.04
CA LEU A 119 -14.06 -2.31 -5.06
C LEU A 119 -15.40 -1.82 -5.61
N GLN A 120 -15.66 -1.97 -6.92
CA GLN A 120 -16.88 -1.51 -7.56
C GLN A 120 -18.18 -2.03 -6.88
N PRO A 121 -18.28 -3.31 -6.48
CA PRO A 121 -19.47 -3.79 -5.75
C PRO A 121 -19.68 -3.04 -4.42
N ILE A 122 -18.60 -2.71 -3.69
CA ILE A 122 -18.67 -1.98 -2.42
C ILE A 122 -19.15 -0.55 -2.66
N VAL A 123 -18.61 0.13 -3.67
CA VAL A 123 -19.03 1.49 -4.08
C VAL A 123 -20.52 1.51 -4.43
N ASN A 124 -21.01 0.44 -5.07
CA ASN A 124 -22.43 0.29 -5.44
C ASN A 124 -23.33 -0.19 -4.28
N GLY A 125 -22.77 -0.39 -3.07
CA GLY A 125 -23.50 -0.84 -1.89
C GLY A 125 -23.77 -2.34 -1.82
N ASN A 126 -23.16 -3.14 -2.69
CA ASN A 126 -23.32 -4.59 -2.82
C ASN A 126 -22.06 -5.31 -2.33
N SER A 127 -21.73 -5.17 -1.05
CA SER A 127 -20.53 -5.81 -0.48
C SER A 127 -20.65 -7.33 -0.55
N PRO A 128 -19.66 -8.04 -1.13
CA PRO A 128 -19.63 -9.49 -1.13
C PRO A 128 -19.52 -10.05 0.30
N ASN A 129 -20.27 -11.13 0.60
CA ASN A 129 -20.25 -11.77 1.92
C ASN A 129 -18.89 -12.38 2.28
N ASP A 130 -18.14 -12.80 1.28
CA ASP A 130 -16.79 -13.38 1.38
C ASP A 130 -15.67 -12.33 1.36
N TRP A 131 -16.00 -11.04 1.59
CA TRP A 131 -14.98 -10.00 1.58
C TRP A 131 -13.93 -10.25 2.66
N ARG A 132 -12.66 -9.93 2.33
CA ARG A 132 -11.52 -10.20 3.21
C ARG A 132 -11.70 -9.57 4.60
N LYS A 133 -11.21 -10.29 5.61
CA LYS A 133 -11.24 -9.87 7.02
C LYS A 133 -9.85 -9.49 7.55
N ASP A 134 -8.82 -9.89 6.82
CA ASP A 134 -7.41 -9.64 7.10
C ASP A 134 -6.62 -9.52 5.80
N THR A 135 -5.40 -9.03 5.91
CA THR A 135 -4.43 -8.98 4.81
C THR A 135 -3.04 -9.33 5.32
N PHE A 136 -2.24 -9.92 4.44
CA PHE A 136 -0.81 -10.12 4.65
C PHE A 136 -0.08 -8.83 4.29
N CYS A 137 0.88 -8.45 5.12
CA CYS A 137 1.77 -7.32 4.90
C CYS A 137 3.20 -7.78 5.11
N GLU A 138 4.11 -7.28 4.28
CA GLU A 138 5.53 -7.61 4.39
C GLU A 138 6.42 -6.45 3.95
N HIS A 139 7.63 -6.41 4.51
CA HIS A 139 8.71 -5.53 4.07
C HIS A 139 9.97 -6.35 3.90
N LEU A 140 10.35 -6.62 2.65
CA LEU A 140 11.47 -7.51 2.31
C LEU A 140 12.66 -6.76 1.70
N MET A 141 12.58 -5.44 1.58
CA MET A 141 13.64 -4.62 1.00
C MET A 141 14.87 -4.61 1.91
N GLU A 142 16.05 -4.71 1.31
CA GLU A 142 17.30 -4.51 2.02
C GLU A 142 17.43 -3.05 2.48
N ASN A 143 17.44 -2.84 3.79
CA ASN A 143 17.61 -1.54 4.42
C ASN A 143 18.45 -1.67 5.68
N ALA A 144 19.40 -0.76 5.90
CA ALA A 144 20.31 -0.81 7.04
C ALA A 144 19.61 -0.50 8.39
N THR A 145 18.50 0.23 8.37
CA THR A 145 17.84 0.74 9.57
C THR A 145 16.45 0.13 9.81
N ILE A 146 15.88 -0.54 8.82
CA ILE A 146 14.54 -1.13 8.89
C ILE A 146 14.66 -2.62 8.61
N PRO A 147 14.52 -3.48 9.63
CA PRO A 147 14.59 -4.92 9.47
C PRO A 147 13.44 -5.44 8.63
N LYS A 148 13.64 -6.57 7.95
CA LYS A 148 12.57 -7.25 7.24
C LYS A 148 11.54 -7.80 8.22
N TRP A 149 10.30 -7.69 7.84
CA TRP A 149 9.19 -8.21 8.63
C TRP A 149 8.07 -8.70 7.73
N GLU A 150 7.22 -9.52 8.32
CA GLU A 150 5.96 -9.96 7.76
C GLU A 150 4.89 -9.97 8.83
N GLY A 151 3.61 -9.92 8.44
CA GLY A 151 2.55 -9.85 9.41
C GLY A 151 1.15 -9.95 8.83
N VAL A 152 0.17 -9.92 9.72
CA VAL A 152 -1.25 -9.93 9.40
C VAL A 152 -1.94 -8.73 10.02
N ARG A 153 -2.56 -7.92 9.20
CA ARG A 153 -3.43 -6.84 9.63
C ARG A 153 -4.88 -7.27 9.49
N GLY A 154 -5.55 -7.57 10.60
CA GLY A 154 -6.98 -7.83 10.68
C GLY A 154 -7.76 -6.58 11.09
N ARG A 155 -9.12 -6.68 11.15
CA ARG A 155 -9.96 -5.53 11.56
C ARG A 155 -9.68 -5.05 13.00
N ARG A 156 -9.30 -5.95 13.89
CA ARG A 156 -9.06 -5.64 15.30
C ARG A 156 -7.62 -5.83 15.71
N TYR A 157 -6.98 -6.89 15.24
CA TYR A 157 -5.64 -7.25 15.67
C TYR A 157 -4.65 -7.08 14.54
N VAL A 158 -3.47 -6.57 14.88
CA VAL A 158 -2.29 -6.55 14.04
C VAL A 158 -1.24 -7.45 14.68
N TYR A 159 -0.70 -8.36 13.89
CA TYR A 159 0.44 -9.18 14.25
C TYR A 159 1.56 -8.96 13.27
N ALA A 160 2.78 -8.81 13.76
CA ALA A 160 3.98 -8.71 12.93
C ALA A 160 5.13 -9.47 13.59
N ARG A 161 6.02 -10.03 12.75
CA ARG A 161 7.29 -10.60 13.19
C ARG A 161 8.44 -10.09 12.34
N TYR A 162 9.49 -9.66 13.00
CA TYR A 162 10.76 -9.24 12.43
C TYR A 162 11.69 -10.44 12.46
N PHE A 163 11.76 -11.17 11.37
CA PHE A 163 12.30 -12.52 11.30
C PHE A 163 13.83 -12.59 11.07
N GLN A 164 14.49 -11.43 10.89
CA GLN A 164 15.96 -11.39 10.78
C GLN A 164 16.66 -11.37 12.14
N GLN A 165 15.92 -11.26 13.22
CA GLN A 165 16.43 -11.30 14.59
C GLN A 165 16.28 -12.70 15.16
N GLU A 166 17.21 -13.09 16.04
CA GLU A 166 17.18 -14.40 16.71
C GLU A 166 17.14 -14.21 18.22
N PRO A 167 16.04 -14.54 18.90
CA PRO A 167 14.76 -14.97 18.34
C PRO A 167 14.03 -13.85 17.56
N PRO A 168 13.07 -14.19 16.69
CA PRO A 168 12.29 -13.20 15.97
C PRO A 168 11.58 -12.22 16.93
N TYR A 169 11.64 -10.95 16.62
CA TYR A 169 10.94 -9.94 17.42
C TYR A 169 9.50 -9.84 16.95
N GLU A 170 8.54 -10.02 17.87
CA GLU A 170 7.12 -10.09 17.52
C GLU A 170 6.31 -8.96 18.16
N TYR A 171 5.24 -8.57 17.47
CA TYR A 171 4.27 -7.59 17.93
C TYR A 171 2.85 -8.12 17.77
N LEU A 172 2.03 -7.84 18.78
CA LEU A 172 0.59 -8.04 18.74
C LEU A 172 -0.11 -6.81 19.32
N HIS A 173 -0.99 -6.21 18.52
CA HIS A 173 -1.75 -5.03 18.95
C HIS A 173 -3.25 -5.25 18.78
N ASP A 174 -4.04 -4.69 19.69
CA ASP A 174 -5.51 -4.65 19.63
C ASP A 174 -5.98 -3.24 19.23
N LEU A 175 -6.18 -2.99 17.96
CA LEU A 175 -6.58 -1.68 17.41
C LEU A 175 -7.89 -1.12 17.97
N ARG A 176 -8.71 -1.95 18.60
CA ARG A 176 -9.96 -1.50 19.22
C ARG A 176 -9.73 -0.92 20.59
N LYS A 177 -8.76 -1.43 21.36
CA LYS A 177 -8.44 -0.98 22.73
C LYS A 177 -7.28 0.00 22.71
N ASP A 178 -6.38 -0.16 21.79
CA ASP A 178 -5.14 0.59 21.63
C ASP A 178 -4.96 0.95 20.14
N PRO A 179 -5.74 1.92 19.63
CA PRO A 179 -5.66 2.34 18.22
C PRO A 179 -4.29 2.89 17.83
N ASP A 180 -3.57 3.45 18.81
CA ASP A 180 -2.23 4.00 18.61
C ASP A 180 -1.12 2.93 18.75
N GLN A 181 -1.47 1.66 18.97
CA GLN A 181 -0.52 0.54 19.05
C GLN A 181 0.66 0.79 20.01
N LEU A 182 0.39 1.34 21.18
CA LEU A 182 1.40 1.66 22.21
C LEU A 182 1.77 0.45 23.05
N GLN A 183 0.88 -0.55 23.14
CA GLN A 183 1.06 -1.75 23.94
C GLN A 183 1.33 -2.96 23.04
N ASN A 184 2.47 -3.62 23.25
CA ASN A 184 2.73 -4.91 22.66
C ASN A 184 2.16 -6.02 23.57
N LEU A 185 1.21 -6.78 23.05
CA LEU A 185 0.50 -7.84 23.77
C LEU A 185 1.11 -9.24 23.55
N VAL A 186 2.30 -9.33 22.97
CA VAL A 186 2.91 -10.63 22.60
C VAL A 186 3.17 -11.51 23.82
N ASP A 187 3.51 -10.91 24.97
CA ASP A 187 3.80 -11.61 26.21
C ASP A 187 2.58 -11.69 27.17
N ASP A 188 1.44 -11.14 26.75
CA ASP A 188 0.22 -11.19 27.56
C ASP A 188 -0.46 -12.56 27.42
N SER A 189 -0.49 -13.32 28.51
CA SER A 189 -1.11 -14.64 28.58
C SER A 189 -2.59 -14.63 28.21
N ALA A 190 -3.32 -13.55 28.48
CA ALA A 190 -4.72 -13.39 28.08
C ALA A 190 -4.91 -13.37 26.55
N HIS A 191 -3.87 -13.00 25.82
CA HIS A 191 -3.86 -12.93 24.35
C HIS A 191 -3.17 -14.12 23.67
N ALA A 192 -2.67 -15.12 24.41
CA ALA A 192 -1.90 -16.26 23.88
C ALA A 192 -2.66 -17.05 22.78
N LYS A 193 -3.97 -17.26 22.93
CA LYS A 193 -4.79 -17.94 21.91
C LYS A 193 -4.90 -17.13 20.63
N ILE A 194 -4.99 -15.81 20.74
CA ILE A 194 -5.06 -14.88 19.59
C ILE A 194 -3.72 -14.88 18.87
N LEU A 195 -2.62 -14.74 19.61
CA LEU A 195 -1.25 -14.79 19.09
C LEU A 195 -1.00 -16.07 18.29
N LYS A 196 -1.30 -17.25 18.89
CA LYS A 196 -1.15 -18.54 18.21
C LYS A 196 -1.93 -18.60 16.90
N ARG A 197 -3.17 -18.09 16.89
CA ARG A 197 -4.00 -18.04 15.67
C ARG A 197 -3.40 -17.13 14.60
N LEU A 198 -2.90 -15.96 14.98
CA LEU A 198 -2.35 -14.99 14.03
C LEU A 198 -0.99 -15.43 13.50
N ARG A 199 -0.14 -16.08 14.30
CA ARG A 199 1.07 -16.76 13.82
C ARG A 199 0.76 -17.77 12.74
N LYS A 200 -0.23 -18.65 12.99
CA LYS A 200 -0.69 -19.63 11.99
C LYS A 200 -1.24 -18.94 10.74
N ARG A 201 -2.08 -17.89 10.91
CA ARG A 201 -2.65 -17.15 9.79
C ARG A 201 -1.57 -16.45 8.94
N CYS A 202 -0.57 -15.88 9.60
CA CYS A 202 0.58 -15.26 8.93
C CYS A 202 1.32 -16.28 8.06
N ASN A 203 1.64 -17.46 8.59
CA ASN A 203 2.27 -18.52 7.82
C ASN A 203 1.42 -18.93 6.62
N THR A 204 0.11 -19.15 6.83
CA THR A 204 -0.81 -19.53 5.75
C THR A 204 -0.82 -18.51 4.62
N LEU A 205 -0.93 -17.20 4.95
CA LEU A 205 -0.95 -16.14 3.95
C LEU A 205 0.41 -15.98 3.27
N ARG A 206 1.50 -16.06 4.02
CA ARG A 206 2.85 -16.04 3.46
C ARG A 206 3.03 -17.14 2.41
N ASP A 207 2.64 -18.36 2.76
CA ASP A 207 2.79 -19.52 1.86
C ASP A 207 1.88 -19.38 0.61
N GLU A 208 0.69 -18.79 0.78
CA GLU A 208 -0.22 -18.48 -0.33
C GLU A 208 0.37 -17.40 -1.28
N TYR A 209 1.08 -16.40 -0.74
CA TYR A 209 1.59 -15.25 -1.52
C TYR A 209 3.05 -15.32 -1.91
N GLY A 210 3.70 -16.45 -1.81
CA GLY A 210 5.04 -16.62 -2.36
C GLY A 210 6.03 -17.40 -1.50
N GLY A 211 5.65 -17.73 -0.27
CA GLY A 211 6.46 -18.51 0.67
C GLY A 211 7.44 -17.69 1.49
N GLU A 212 8.36 -18.37 2.14
CA GLU A 212 9.37 -17.76 3.00
C GLU A 212 10.34 -16.87 2.21
N TYR A 213 10.81 -15.81 2.89
CA TYR A 213 11.86 -14.98 2.33
C TYR A 213 13.10 -15.80 2.03
N ASP A 214 13.51 -15.80 0.78
CA ASP A 214 14.71 -16.48 0.30
C ASP A 214 15.69 -15.45 -0.27
N PRO A 215 16.81 -15.18 0.42
CA PRO A 215 17.83 -14.24 -0.04
C PRO A 215 18.38 -14.57 -1.44
N SER A 216 18.43 -15.86 -1.79
CA SER A 216 18.93 -16.31 -3.09
C SER A 216 18.03 -15.86 -4.24
N ARG A 217 16.71 -15.87 -4.03
CA ARG A 217 15.73 -15.35 -5.01
C ARG A 217 15.95 -13.86 -5.28
N VAL A 218 16.20 -13.07 -4.23
CA VAL A 218 16.48 -11.63 -4.37
C VAL A 218 17.78 -11.39 -5.11
N ALA A 219 18.83 -12.13 -4.79
CA ALA A 219 20.12 -12.04 -5.46
C ALA A 219 20.02 -12.40 -6.96
N ASN A 220 19.33 -13.48 -7.28
CA ASN A 220 19.09 -13.92 -8.65
C ASN A 220 18.24 -12.89 -9.42
N TYR A 221 17.17 -12.35 -8.81
CA TYR A 221 16.36 -11.30 -9.42
C TYR A 221 17.19 -10.04 -9.72
N LYS A 222 18.00 -9.56 -8.76
CA LYS A 222 18.90 -8.41 -8.97
C LYS A 222 19.87 -8.65 -10.11
N LYS A 223 20.48 -9.84 -10.18
CA LYS A 223 21.39 -10.24 -11.25
C LYS A 223 20.71 -10.19 -12.61
N GLU A 224 19.51 -10.73 -12.71
CA GLU A 224 18.73 -10.72 -13.95
C GLU A 224 18.30 -9.30 -14.36
N GLN A 225 17.85 -8.47 -13.42
CA GLN A 225 17.49 -7.08 -13.69
C GLN A 225 18.70 -6.27 -14.18
N ASN A 226 19.87 -6.46 -13.58
CA ASN A 226 21.10 -5.81 -14.03
C ASN A 226 21.50 -6.25 -15.44
N ARG A 227 21.36 -7.54 -15.76
CA ARG A 227 21.56 -8.06 -17.12
C ARG A 227 20.63 -7.39 -18.13
N LYS A 228 19.31 -7.38 -17.85
CA LYS A 228 18.31 -6.74 -18.72
C LYS A 228 18.57 -5.24 -18.92
N ARG A 229 19.00 -4.53 -17.87
CA ARG A 229 19.38 -3.11 -17.97
C ARG A 229 20.61 -2.90 -18.85
N ALA A 230 21.64 -3.72 -18.69
CA ALA A 230 22.84 -3.67 -19.53
C ALA A 230 22.52 -3.94 -21.02
N GLU A 231 21.71 -4.95 -21.30
CA GLU A 231 21.24 -5.26 -22.66
C GLU A 231 20.42 -4.10 -23.27
N ALA A 232 19.52 -3.49 -22.48
CA ALA A 232 18.73 -2.33 -22.93
C ALA A 232 19.62 -1.10 -23.22
N GLN A 233 20.62 -0.84 -22.38
CA GLN A 233 21.60 0.23 -22.61
C GLN A 233 22.45 -0.03 -23.86
N ALA A 234 22.91 -1.25 -24.06
CA ALA A 234 23.66 -1.63 -25.27
C ALA A 234 22.83 -1.42 -26.55
N ARG A 235 21.55 -1.85 -26.53
CA ARG A 235 20.62 -1.61 -27.66
C ARG A 235 20.41 -0.13 -27.95
N ARG A 236 20.25 0.69 -26.91
CA ARG A 236 20.11 2.16 -27.06
C ARG A 236 21.37 2.79 -27.66
N LYS A 237 22.56 2.41 -27.16
CA LYS A 237 23.85 2.87 -27.74
C LYS A 237 24.01 2.48 -29.21
N ALA A 238 23.71 1.23 -29.54
CA ALA A 238 23.78 0.76 -30.91
C ALA A 238 22.80 1.50 -31.85
N ALA A 239 21.59 1.80 -31.37
CA ALA A 239 20.60 2.57 -32.12
C ALA A 239 21.04 4.04 -32.31
N GLN A 240 21.68 4.65 -31.31
CA GLN A 240 22.24 6.00 -31.42
C GLN A 240 23.38 6.07 -32.43
N LEU A 241 24.32 5.12 -32.39
CA LEU A 241 25.43 5.03 -33.33
C LEU A 241 24.93 4.88 -34.80
N LYS A 242 23.93 4.03 -35.02
CA LYS A 242 23.29 3.86 -36.34
C LYS A 242 22.61 5.15 -36.85
N LYS A 243 22.01 5.94 -35.92
CA LYS A 243 21.42 7.25 -36.31
C LYS A 243 22.50 8.26 -36.67
N GLN A 244 23.61 8.33 -35.94
CA GLN A 244 24.73 9.22 -36.24
C GLN A 244 25.38 8.89 -37.57
N GLN A 245 25.59 7.60 -37.88
CA GLN A 245 26.15 7.16 -39.16
C GLN A 245 25.26 7.50 -40.37
N LYS A 246 23.91 7.54 -40.17
CA LYS A 246 22.97 7.94 -41.26
C LYS A 246 22.87 9.47 -41.43
N GLN A 247 23.33 10.28 -40.51
CA GLN A 247 23.34 11.72 -40.61
C GLN A 247 24.65 12.28 -41.18
N THR A 248 25.66 11.42 -41.32
CA THR A 248 27.00 11.77 -41.86
C THR A 248 27.19 11.29 -43.32
N GLN A 249 26.20 10.62 -43.87
CA GLN A 249 26.05 10.30 -45.28
C GLN A 249 25.01 11.20 -45.99
#